data_33c58ceb7fe952757e9a32e97200c682
#
_entry.id   33c58ceb7fe952757e9a32e97200c682
#
_cell.length_a   1.000
_cell.length_b   1.000
_cell.length_c   1.000
_cell.angle_alpha   90.00
_cell.angle_beta   90.00
_cell.angle_gamma   90.00
#
_symmetry.space_group_name_H-M   'P 1'
#
loop_
_entity.id
_entity.type
_entity.pdbx_description
1 polymer ?
#
loop_
_entity_poly.entity_id
_entity_poly.type
_entity_poly.pdbx_seq_one_letter_code
_entity_poly.pdbx_strand_id
1 'polypeptide(L)'
;MEILKATNLSKIYQAGESAVYALDNVTLGIDEGSFVAITGPSGSGKSTLLHLLSGLDKPTKGTVTYRDKDLYKYNDNQLSVLRRRRFGFVFQSYNLVKELTGYENMLLPVMLDGKKPDEAYLNRIIEMLGIGDRLSHLPGAMSGGQQQRFSIARALANKPAILFADEPTGNLDGKAGREVLTLLRTVSHELGITLVLVTHDMKVAEQADRIIQLSDGKIAADSEVGL
;
A
#
# COMPACT_ATOMS: atom_id res chain seq x y z
N MET A 1 -4.92 8.71 16.47
CA MET A 1 -5.36 9.90 15.70
C MET A 1 -5.55 9.48 14.25
N GLU A 2 -6.73 9.81 13.65
CA GLU A 2 -6.98 9.44 12.24
C GLU A 2 -5.96 10.09 11.29
N ILE A 3 -5.24 9.28 10.53
CA ILE A 3 -4.30 9.73 9.50
C ILE A 3 -4.99 9.80 8.13
N LEU A 4 -5.94 8.90 7.86
CA LEU A 4 -6.81 8.89 6.68
C LEU A 4 -8.27 8.78 7.10
N LYS A 5 -9.14 9.47 6.37
CA LYS A 5 -10.59 9.38 6.54
C LYS A 5 -11.28 9.40 5.19
N ALA A 6 -12.08 8.38 4.92
CA ALA A 6 -13.03 8.35 3.81
C ALA A 6 -14.42 8.73 4.33
N THR A 7 -15.13 9.59 3.63
CA THR A 7 -16.49 10.02 4.00
C THR A 7 -17.41 9.89 2.80
N ASN A 8 -18.45 9.05 2.93
CA ASN A 8 -19.48 8.78 1.91
C ASN A 8 -18.90 8.47 0.54
N LEU A 9 -17.80 7.67 0.51
CA LEU A 9 -17.00 7.41 -0.67
C LEU A 9 -17.72 6.45 -1.61
N SER A 10 -17.93 6.88 -2.86
CA SER A 10 -18.52 6.04 -3.89
C SER A 10 -17.70 6.10 -5.17
N LYS A 11 -17.60 4.96 -5.85
CA LYS A 11 -16.97 4.84 -7.16
C LYS A 11 -17.87 4.07 -8.11
N ILE A 12 -18.21 4.70 -9.22
CA ILE A 12 -19.05 4.14 -10.28
C ILE A 12 -18.24 4.11 -11.55
N TYR A 13 -18.11 2.93 -12.15
CA TYR A 13 -17.54 2.77 -13.48
C TYR A 13 -18.67 2.57 -14.49
N GLN A 14 -18.62 3.32 -15.59
CA GLN A 14 -19.53 3.12 -16.73
C GLN A 14 -19.05 1.94 -17.59
N ALA A 15 -19.87 0.94 -17.76
CA ALA A 15 -19.60 -0.23 -18.60
C ALA A 15 -20.68 -0.31 -19.69
N GLY A 16 -20.53 0.46 -20.77
CA GLY A 16 -21.56 0.63 -21.80
C GLY A 16 -22.82 1.28 -21.22
N GLU A 17 -23.99 0.63 -21.37
CA GLU A 17 -25.26 1.10 -20.80
C GLU A 17 -25.44 0.79 -19.31
N SER A 18 -24.56 -0.04 -18.73
CA SER A 18 -24.63 -0.45 -17.33
C SER A 18 -23.65 0.33 -16.47
N ALA A 19 -24.04 0.65 -15.23
CA ALA A 19 -23.20 1.27 -14.21
C ALA A 19 -22.81 0.22 -13.17
N VAL A 20 -21.50 0.07 -12.91
CA VAL A 20 -20.96 -0.82 -11.88
C VAL A 20 -20.56 0.01 -10.67
N TYR A 21 -21.21 -0.22 -9.54
CA TYR A 21 -20.87 0.40 -8.27
C TYR A 21 -19.72 -0.39 -7.61
N ALA A 22 -18.49 0.03 -7.88
CA ALA A 22 -17.32 -0.60 -7.25
C ALA A 22 -17.21 -0.26 -5.76
N LEU A 23 -17.69 0.95 -5.38
CA LEU A 23 -17.91 1.35 -3.98
C LEU A 23 -19.21 2.14 -3.87
N ASP A 24 -19.95 1.90 -2.78
CA ASP A 24 -21.23 2.54 -2.50
C ASP A 24 -21.27 3.05 -1.06
N ASN A 25 -21.09 4.37 -0.90
CA ASN A 25 -21.25 5.10 0.37
C ASN A 25 -20.35 4.57 1.51
N VAL A 26 -19.09 4.30 1.24
CA VAL A 26 -18.12 3.81 2.22
C VAL A 26 -17.63 4.96 3.09
N THR A 27 -17.72 4.81 4.42
CA THR A 27 -17.15 5.74 5.41
C THR A 27 -16.28 4.96 6.39
N LEU A 28 -15.00 5.36 6.52
CA LEU A 28 -14.06 4.76 7.46
C LEU A 28 -12.95 5.74 7.83
N GLY A 29 -12.36 5.56 9.02
CA GLY A 29 -11.13 6.21 9.43
C GLY A 29 -10.02 5.18 9.59
N ILE A 30 -8.77 5.59 9.41
CA ILE A 30 -7.56 4.79 9.66
C ILE A 30 -6.66 5.57 10.60
N ASP A 31 -6.29 4.98 11.72
CA ASP A 31 -5.43 5.61 12.71
C ASP A 31 -3.95 5.54 12.33
N GLU A 32 -3.20 6.57 12.75
CA GLU A 32 -1.76 6.64 12.54
C GLU A 32 -1.05 5.50 13.28
N GLY A 33 -0.15 4.80 12.58
CA GLY A 33 0.63 3.70 13.12
C GLY A 33 -0.11 2.36 13.18
N SER A 34 -1.40 2.29 12.80
CA SER A 34 -2.16 1.02 12.79
C SER A 34 -1.83 0.16 11.58
N PHE A 35 -2.00 -1.15 11.74
CA PHE A 35 -2.04 -2.11 10.64
C PHE A 35 -3.50 -2.50 10.35
N VAL A 36 -4.04 -2.06 9.23
CA VAL A 36 -5.42 -2.33 8.80
C VAL A 36 -5.42 -3.27 7.60
N ALA A 37 -6.17 -4.37 7.70
CA ALA A 37 -6.42 -5.27 6.57
C ALA A 37 -7.81 -5.01 5.97
N ILE A 38 -7.86 -4.88 4.64
CA ILE A 38 -9.09 -4.79 3.86
C ILE A 38 -9.31 -6.14 3.18
N THR A 39 -10.40 -6.82 3.50
CA THR A 39 -10.72 -8.16 3.01
C THR A 39 -12.03 -8.21 2.24
N GLY A 40 -12.32 -9.33 1.62
CA GLY A 40 -13.59 -9.58 0.92
C GLY A 40 -13.40 -10.41 -0.36
N PRO A 41 -14.49 -10.88 -0.99
CA PRO A 41 -14.45 -11.67 -2.20
C PRO A 41 -13.85 -10.89 -3.38
N SER A 42 -13.50 -11.61 -4.47
CA SER A 42 -13.08 -10.95 -5.71
C SER A 42 -14.19 -10.04 -6.23
N GLY A 43 -13.82 -8.85 -6.71
CA GLY A 43 -14.78 -7.86 -7.22
C GLY A 43 -15.52 -7.05 -6.12
N SER A 44 -15.26 -7.25 -4.83
CA SER A 44 -15.95 -6.52 -3.75
C SER A 44 -15.55 -5.03 -3.60
N GLY A 45 -14.56 -4.55 -4.38
CA GLY A 45 -14.13 -3.14 -4.36
C GLY A 45 -12.85 -2.85 -3.57
N LYS A 46 -12.13 -3.86 -3.05
CA LYS A 46 -10.93 -3.70 -2.20
C LYS A 46 -9.84 -2.83 -2.83
N SER A 47 -9.35 -3.21 -4.01
CA SER A 47 -8.31 -2.44 -4.72
C SER A 47 -8.82 -1.06 -5.12
N THR A 48 -10.11 -0.94 -5.47
CA THR A 48 -10.74 0.37 -5.73
C THR A 48 -10.68 1.24 -4.48
N LEU A 49 -11.04 0.70 -3.31
CA LEU A 49 -10.95 1.44 -2.05
C LEU A 49 -9.51 1.87 -1.75
N LEU A 50 -8.54 0.98 -1.87
CA LEU A 50 -7.13 1.30 -1.69
C LEU A 50 -6.66 2.39 -2.66
N HIS A 51 -7.05 2.32 -3.94
CA HIS A 51 -6.69 3.34 -4.93
C HIS A 51 -7.30 4.71 -4.62
N LEU A 52 -8.53 4.74 -4.11
CA LEU A 52 -9.14 6.01 -3.68
C LEU A 52 -8.48 6.54 -2.40
N LEU A 53 -8.24 5.71 -1.39
CA LEU A 53 -7.56 6.11 -0.15
C LEU A 53 -6.16 6.68 -0.41
N SER A 54 -5.49 6.19 -1.43
CA SER A 54 -4.12 6.60 -1.79
C SER A 54 -4.05 7.70 -2.86
N GLY A 55 -5.19 8.13 -3.40
CA GLY A 55 -5.24 9.14 -4.47
C GLY A 55 -4.69 8.66 -5.80
N LEU A 56 -4.66 7.34 -6.05
CA LEU A 56 -4.33 6.77 -7.37
C LEU A 56 -5.50 6.86 -8.34
N ASP A 57 -6.73 6.88 -7.82
CA ASP A 57 -7.96 7.11 -8.60
C ASP A 57 -8.82 8.17 -7.89
N LYS A 58 -9.80 8.75 -8.59
CA LYS A 58 -10.71 9.77 -8.06
C LYS A 58 -12.09 9.16 -7.80
N PRO A 59 -12.76 9.49 -6.69
CA PRO A 59 -14.11 9.02 -6.40
C PRO A 59 -15.13 9.69 -7.33
N THR A 60 -16.27 9.02 -7.50
CA THR A 60 -17.45 9.62 -8.14
C THR A 60 -18.19 10.53 -7.16
N LYS A 61 -18.21 10.16 -5.86
CA LYS A 61 -18.79 10.95 -4.77
C LYS A 61 -17.99 10.73 -3.48
N GLY A 62 -18.13 11.65 -2.54
CA GLY A 62 -17.47 11.60 -1.25
C GLY A 62 -16.06 12.20 -1.27
N THR A 63 -15.35 12.09 -0.16
CA THR A 63 -14.03 12.69 0.03
C THR A 63 -13.10 11.71 0.74
N VAL A 64 -11.79 11.89 0.52
CA VAL A 64 -10.74 11.27 1.33
C VAL A 64 -9.85 12.37 1.87
N THR A 65 -9.65 12.41 3.18
CA THR A 65 -8.72 13.34 3.81
C THR A 65 -7.48 12.61 4.32
N TYR A 66 -6.32 13.21 4.12
CA TYR A 66 -5.05 12.85 4.74
C TYR A 66 -4.66 13.95 5.72
N ARG A 67 -4.60 13.66 7.03
CA ARG A 67 -4.36 14.65 8.09
C ARG A 67 -5.20 15.91 7.88
N ASP A 68 -6.53 15.73 7.80
CA ASP A 68 -7.58 16.74 7.61
C ASP A 68 -7.55 17.51 6.28
N LYS A 69 -6.64 17.17 5.36
CA LYS A 69 -6.58 17.78 4.02
C LYS A 69 -7.20 16.85 2.99
N ASP A 70 -8.23 17.35 2.30
CA ASP A 70 -8.90 16.61 1.22
C ASP A 70 -7.94 16.37 0.06
N LEU A 71 -7.71 15.08 -0.28
CA LEU A 71 -6.80 14.66 -1.35
C LEU A 71 -7.26 15.17 -2.72
N TYR A 72 -8.57 15.28 -2.93
CA TYR A 72 -9.13 15.61 -4.23
C TYR A 72 -9.25 17.12 -4.49
N LYS A 73 -8.87 17.95 -3.50
CA LYS A 73 -8.62 19.39 -3.71
C LYS A 73 -7.22 19.70 -4.23
N TYR A 74 -6.31 18.74 -4.19
CA TYR A 74 -5.00 18.88 -4.82
C TYR A 74 -5.11 18.73 -6.34
N ASN A 75 -4.31 19.53 -7.07
CA ASN A 75 -4.09 19.24 -8.49
C ASN A 75 -3.19 18.01 -8.67
N ASP A 76 -3.09 17.49 -9.90
CA ASP A 76 -2.39 16.23 -10.18
C ASP A 76 -0.89 16.29 -9.79
N ASN A 77 -0.23 17.44 -9.96
CA ASN A 77 1.17 17.64 -9.56
C ASN A 77 1.32 17.61 -8.04
N GLN A 78 0.46 18.31 -7.30
CA GLN A 78 0.47 18.30 -5.84
C GLN A 78 0.19 16.91 -5.26
N LEU A 79 -0.78 16.21 -5.84
CA LEU A 79 -1.14 14.84 -5.42
C LEU A 79 0.01 13.86 -5.74
N SER A 80 0.68 14.01 -6.89
CA SER A 80 1.86 13.22 -7.23
C SER A 80 3.02 13.44 -6.25
N VAL A 81 3.28 14.69 -5.85
CA VAL A 81 4.29 15.02 -4.82
C VAL A 81 3.91 14.43 -3.47
N LEU A 82 2.63 14.52 -3.07
CA LEU A 82 2.14 13.94 -1.82
C LEU A 82 2.35 12.42 -1.80
N ARG A 83 1.92 11.71 -2.87
CA ARG A 83 2.11 10.27 -3.00
C ARG A 83 3.58 9.90 -2.88
N ARG A 84 4.47 10.52 -3.64
CA ARG A 84 5.89 10.25 -3.62
C ARG A 84 6.55 10.45 -2.26
N ARG A 85 6.06 11.42 -1.46
CA ARG A 85 6.67 11.81 -0.18
C ARG A 85 6.04 11.19 1.05
N ARG A 86 4.77 10.79 0.96
CA ARG A 86 3.99 10.36 2.14
C ARG A 86 3.38 8.98 2.02
N PHE A 87 3.26 8.45 0.81
CA PHE A 87 2.65 7.16 0.54
C PHE A 87 3.65 6.23 -0.12
N GLY A 88 3.81 5.04 0.46
CA GLY A 88 4.52 3.92 -0.16
C GLY A 88 3.53 2.98 -0.81
N PHE A 89 3.94 2.31 -1.90
CA PHE A 89 3.10 1.35 -2.60
C PHE A 89 3.83 0.04 -2.81
N VAL A 90 3.19 -1.06 -2.42
CA VAL A 90 3.62 -2.44 -2.66
C VAL A 90 2.52 -3.16 -3.42
N PHE A 91 2.83 -3.66 -4.61
CA PHE A 91 1.87 -4.32 -5.49
C PHE A 91 2.17 -5.80 -5.61
N GLN A 92 1.17 -6.58 -6.01
CA GLN A 92 1.29 -8.00 -6.31
C GLN A 92 2.37 -8.28 -7.38
N SER A 93 2.48 -7.45 -8.41
CA SER A 93 3.39 -7.63 -9.55
C SER A 93 4.76 -6.99 -9.37
N TYR A 94 5.17 -6.66 -8.14
CA TYR A 94 6.45 -6.02 -7.74
C TYR A 94 6.70 -4.66 -8.42
N ASN A 95 6.41 -4.52 -9.71
CA ASN A 95 6.55 -3.30 -10.53
C ASN A 95 7.96 -2.69 -10.49
N LEU A 96 8.99 -3.55 -10.42
CA LEU A 96 10.38 -3.10 -10.53
C LEU A 96 10.70 -2.76 -11.98
N VAL A 97 11.50 -1.71 -12.18
CA VAL A 97 12.05 -1.35 -13.49
C VAL A 97 13.15 -2.38 -13.84
N LYS A 98 12.95 -3.12 -14.92
CA LYS A 98 13.75 -4.31 -15.25
C LYS A 98 15.21 -3.99 -15.61
N GLU A 99 15.43 -2.78 -16.12
CA GLU A 99 16.73 -2.25 -16.54
C GLU A 99 17.55 -1.65 -15.39
N LEU A 100 16.94 -1.50 -14.21
CA LEU A 100 17.58 -0.97 -13.02
C LEU A 100 17.91 -2.09 -12.04
N THR A 101 19.05 -1.98 -11.38
CA THR A 101 19.45 -2.85 -10.26
C THR A 101 18.46 -2.73 -9.08
N GLY A 102 18.56 -3.64 -8.12
CA GLY A 102 17.75 -3.57 -6.89
C GLY A 102 17.97 -2.25 -6.16
N TYR A 103 19.20 -1.80 -6.00
CA TYR A 103 19.53 -0.53 -5.35
C TYR A 103 18.95 0.68 -6.11
N GLU A 104 19.11 0.73 -7.43
CA GLU A 104 18.53 1.81 -8.24
C GLU A 104 17.01 1.84 -8.20
N ASN A 105 16.35 0.67 -8.22
CA ASN A 105 14.91 0.57 -8.00
C ASN A 105 14.50 1.15 -6.64
N MET A 106 15.23 0.82 -5.57
CA MET A 106 14.98 1.35 -4.24
C MET A 106 15.13 2.87 -4.18
N LEU A 107 16.13 3.44 -4.85
CA LEU A 107 16.40 4.87 -4.85
C LEU A 107 15.47 5.69 -5.74
N LEU A 108 14.76 5.06 -6.68
CA LEU A 108 13.98 5.74 -7.72
C LEU A 108 13.05 6.85 -7.17
N PRO A 109 12.24 6.64 -6.10
CA PRO A 109 11.38 7.70 -5.57
C PRO A 109 12.16 8.86 -4.93
N VAL A 110 13.34 8.61 -4.36
CA VAL A 110 14.21 9.64 -3.77
C VAL A 110 14.79 10.52 -4.88
N MET A 111 15.28 9.89 -5.95
CA MET A 111 15.82 10.58 -7.12
C MET A 111 14.75 11.45 -7.82
N LEU A 112 13.54 10.91 -8.00
CA LEU A 112 12.40 11.63 -8.57
C LEU A 112 11.94 12.82 -7.69
N ASP A 113 12.25 12.81 -6.40
CA ASP A 113 11.97 13.93 -5.48
C ASP A 113 13.11 14.97 -5.48
N GLY A 114 14.20 14.74 -6.23
CA GLY A 114 15.36 15.61 -6.29
C GLY A 114 16.15 15.71 -4.98
N LYS A 115 15.98 14.75 -4.09
CA LYS A 115 16.65 14.72 -2.79
C LYS A 115 17.92 13.86 -2.82
N LYS A 116 18.81 14.14 -1.88
CA LYS A 116 19.93 13.23 -1.58
C LYS A 116 19.41 12.06 -0.75
N PRO A 117 19.86 10.84 -1.03
CA PRO A 117 19.56 9.68 -0.21
C PRO A 117 19.98 9.88 1.26
N ASP A 118 19.15 9.44 2.19
CA ASP A 118 19.56 9.28 3.59
C ASP A 118 20.18 7.89 3.74
N GLU A 119 21.48 7.80 3.59
CA GLU A 119 22.23 6.54 3.56
C GLU A 119 22.03 5.73 4.83
N ALA A 120 21.99 6.38 6.00
CA ALA A 120 21.80 5.68 7.29
C ALA A 120 20.43 5.00 7.34
N TYR A 121 19.39 5.72 6.90
CA TYR A 121 18.03 5.17 6.83
C TYR A 121 17.91 4.05 5.78
N LEU A 122 18.50 4.23 4.61
CA LEU A 122 18.47 3.22 3.55
C LEU A 122 19.20 1.94 3.97
N ASN A 123 20.37 2.07 4.61
CA ASN A 123 21.11 0.93 5.13
C ASN A 123 20.29 0.15 6.18
N ARG A 124 19.57 0.85 7.07
CA ARG A 124 18.64 0.21 8.00
C ARG A 124 17.56 -0.60 7.27
N ILE A 125 16.95 -0.05 6.21
CA ILE A 125 15.96 -0.77 5.39
C ILE A 125 16.59 -2.01 4.73
N ILE A 126 17.78 -1.87 4.14
CA ILE A 126 18.51 -2.97 3.50
C ILE A 126 18.74 -4.12 4.48
N GLU A 127 19.16 -3.79 5.70
CA GLU A 127 19.39 -4.76 6.76
C GLU A 127 18.08 -5.43 7.19
N MET A 128 17.04 -4.66 7.52
CA MET A 128 15.74 -5.17 7.93
C MET A 128 15.10 -6.10 6.90
N LEU A 129 15.26 -5.81 5.61
CA LEU A 129 14.71 -6.61 4.52
C LEU A 129 15.63 -7.75 4.07
N GLY A 130 16.89 -7.80 4.54
CA GLY A 130 17.85 -8.83 4.19
C GLY A 130 18.16 -8.86 2.69
N ILE A 131 18.39 -7.70 2.06
CA ILE A 131 18.58 -7.56 0.60
C ILE A 131 19.99 -7.11 0.21
N GLY A 132 20.92 -7.02 1.16
CA GLY A 132 22.25 -6.44 0.96
C GLY A 132 23.10 -7.18 -0.10
N ASP A 133 22.96 -8.49 -0.21
CA ASP A 133 23.70 -9.34 -1.17
C ASP A 133 23.13 -9.26 -2.60
N ARG A 134 22.04 -8.58 -2.83
CA ARG A 134 21.32 -8.47 -4.11
C ARG A 134 21.20 -7.05 -4.66
N LEU A 135 21.82 -6.06 -4.01
CA LEU A 135 21.70 -4.64 -4.39
C LEU A 135 22.10 -4.37 -5.85
N SER A 136 23.12 -5.04 -6.36
CA SER A 136 23.63 -4.89 -7.74
C SER A 136 22.94 -5.78 -8.78
N HIS A 137 22.03 -6.66 -8.37
CA HIS A 137 21.36 -7.57 -9.29
C HIS A 137 20.19 -6.87 -10.00
N LEU A 138 19.94 -7.27 -11.26
CA LEU A 138 18.72 -6.90 -11.98
C LEU A 138 17.54 -7.75 -11.53
N PRO A 139 16.29 -7.26 -11.61
CA PRO A 139 15.09 -8.00 -11.21
C PRO A 139 14.98 -9.39 -11.82
N GLY A 140 15.39 -9.57 -13.09
CA GLY A 140 15.37 -10.86 -13.77
C GLY A 140 16.29 -11.93 -13.17
N ALA A 141 17.27 -11.54 -12.34
CA ALA A 141 18.18 -12.44 -11.62
C ALA A 141 17.77 -12.67 -10.16
N MET A 142 16.56 -12.25 -9.77
CA MET A 142 16.03 -12.35 -8.41
C MET A 142 14.83 -13.29 -8.35
N SER A 143 14.68 -14.01 -7.23
CA SER A 143 13.43 -14.74 -6.94
C SER A 143 12.27 -13.78 -6.72
N GLY A 144 11.00 -14.27 -6.82
CA GLY A 144 9.82 -13.46 -6.54
C GLY A 144 9.83 -12.81 -5.15
N GLY A 145 10.23 -13.56 -4.13
CA GLY A 145 10.37 -13.02 -2.77
C GLY A 145 11.45 -11.94 -2.65
N GLN A 146 12.58 -12.07 -3.37
CA GLN A 146 13.61 -11.03 -3.44
C GLN A 146 13.08 -9.77 -4.15
N GLN A 147 12.42 -9.93 -5.30
CA GLN A 147 11.81 -8.81 -6.02
C GLN A 147 10.78 -8.07 -5.13
N GLN A 148 9.97 -8.81 -4.37
CA GLN A 148 8.99 -8.21 -3.46
C GLN A 148 9.68 -7.44 -2.31
N ARG A 149 10.76 -7.95 -1.75
CA ARG A 149 11.55 -7.22 -0.75
C ARG A 149 12.12 -5.91 -1.32
N PHE A 150 12.57 -5.88 -2.57
CA PHE A 150 13.00 -4.64 -3.24
C PHE A 150 11.81 -3.70 -3.55
N SER A 151 10.64 -4.22 -3.87
CA SER A 151 9.42 -3.42 -4.00
C SER A 151 9.06 -2.73 -2.68
N ILE A 152 9.19 -3.44 -1.54
CA ILE A 152 9.01 -2.88 -0.20
C ILE A 152 10.09 -1.83 0.10
N ALA A 153 11.37 -2.12 -0.17
CA ALA A 153 12.46 -1.16 0.02
C ALA A 153 12.22 0.15 -0.73
N ARG A 154 11.81 0.05 -1.99
CA ARG A 154 11.43 1.22 -2.81
C ARG A 154 10.28 2.00 -2.19
N ALA A 155 9.24 1.32 -1.73
CA ALA A 155 8.09 1.96 -1.10
C ALA A 155 8.46 2.73 0.17
N LEU A 156 9.47 2.29 0.90
CA LEU A 156 9.95 2.88 2.16
C LEU A 156 10.97 4.01 1.96
N ALA A 157 11.65 4.08 0.80
CA ALA A 157 12.83 4.92 0.61
C ALA A 157 12.64 6.41 0.90
N ASN A 158 11.43 6.94 0.71
CA ASN A 158 11.07 8.35 1.01
C ASN A 158 10.47 8.57 2.40
N LYS A 159 10.59 7.60 3.33
CA LYS A 159 10.03 7.69 4.69
C LYS A 159 8.52 7.98 4.65
N PRO A 160 7.71 7.11 4.05
CA PRO A 160 6.27 7.34 3.94
C PRO A 160 5.61 7.34 5.32
N ALA A 161 4.49 8.04 5.44
CA ALA A 161 3.63 7.95 6.62
C ALA A 161 2.67 6.77 6.54
N ILE A 162 2.32 6.35 5.30
CA ILE A 162 1.42 5.25 5.04
C ILE A 162 2.01 4.34 3.96
N LEU A 163 1.95 3.04 4.19
CA LEU A 163 2.29 2.00 3.24
C LEU A 163 1.00 1.31 2.78
N PHE A 164 0.69 1.41 1.50
CA PHE A 164 -0.40 0.70 0.86
C PHE A 164 0.12 -0.56 0.19
N ALA A 165 -0.48 -1.71 0.50
CA ALA A 165 -0.11 -3.00 -0.05
C ALA A 165 -1.32 -3.69 -0.69
N ASP A 166 -1.29 -3.85 -2.01
CA ASP A 166 -2.36 -4.52 -2.77
C ASP A 166 -1.92 -5.94 -3.13
N GLU A 167 -2.49 -6.93 -2.44
CA GLU A 167 -2.21 -8.37 -2.60
C GLU A 167 -0.69 -8.68 -2.59
N PRO A 168 0.11 -8.18 -1.62
CA PRO A 168 1.58 -8.19 -1.70
C PRO A 168 2.20 -9.60 -1.72
N THR A 169 1.43 -10.64 -1.44
CA THR A 169 1.88 -12.04 -1.41
C THR A 169 1.25 -12.90 -2.50
N GLY A 170 0.37 -12.34 -3.34
CA GLY A 170 -0.44 -13.09 -4.29
C GLY A 170 0.36 -13.84 -5.37
N ASN A 171 1.59 -13.40 -5.68
CA ASN A 171 2.48 -14.04 -6.66
C ASN A 171 3.61 -14.87 -6.00
N LEU A 172 3.54 -15.11 -4.70
CA LEU A 172 4.55 -15.82 -3.93
C LEU A 172 4.06 -17.20 -3.51
N ASP A 173 5.00 -18.15 -3.36
CA ASP A 173 4.68 -19.39 -2.67
C ASP A 173 4.36 -19.16 -1.19
N GLY A 174 3.72 -20.12 -0.56
CA GLY A 174 3.23 -19.97 0.81
C GLY A 174 4.31 -19.68 1.87
N LYS A 175 5.56 -20.09 1.65
CA LYS A 175 6.69 -19.79 2.55
C LYS A 175 7.17 -18.35 2.35
N ALA A 176 7.50 -18.00 1.11
CA ALA A 176 7.95 -16.64 0.76
C ALA A 176 6.88 -15.58 1.08
N GLY A 177 5.60 -15.90 0.87
CA GLY A 177 4.47 -15.04 1.25
C GLY A 177 4.43 -14.72 2.75
N ARG A 178 4.58 -15.73 3.60
CA ARG A 178 4.63 -15.53 5.06
C ARG A 178 5.84 -14.69 5.50
N GLU A 179 7.01 -14.93 4.91
CA GLU A 179 8.22 -14.14 5.20
C GLU A 179 8.03 -12.67 4.84
N VAL A 180 7.50 -12.39 3.63
CA VAL A 180 7.22 -11.02 3.17
C VAL A 180 6.20 -10.32 4.05
N LEU A 181 5.15 -11.01 4.48
CA LEU A 181 4.15 -10.43 5.38
C LEU A 181 4.74 -10.09 6.75
N THR A 182 5.52 -11.01 7.33
CA THR A 182 6.24 -10.76 8.58
C THR A 182 7.15 -9.54 8.46
N LEU A 183 7.88 -9.41 7.34
CA LEU A 183 8.73 -8.24 7.07
C LEU A 183 7.90 -6.95 6.97
N LEU A 184 6.79 -6.94 6.25
CA LEU A 184 5.91 -5.77 6.14
C LEU A 184 5.42 -5.31 7.53
N ARG A 185 4.97 -6.25 8.36
CA ARG A 185 4.53 -5.97 9.73
C ARG A 185 5.66 -5.41 10.59
N THR A 186 6.81 -6.09 10.61
CA THR A 186 7.98 -5.69 11.40
C THR A 186 8.44 -4.28 11.01
N VAL A 187 8.62 -4.04 9.70
CA VAL A 187 9.09 -2.74 9.20
C VAL A 187 8.09 -1.62 9.51
N SER A 188 6.80 -1.87 9.33
CA SER A 188 5.77 -0.87 9.62
C SER A 188 5.76 -0.51 11.10
N HIS A 189 5.84 -1.51 11.98
CA HIS A 189 5.89 -1.30 13.44
C HIS A 189 7.17 -0.55 13.87
N GLU A 190 8.36 -1.00 13.42
CA GLU A 190 9.64 -0.42 13.82
C GLU A 190 9.88 1.01 13.29
N LEU A 191 9.28 1.34 12.14
CA LEU A 191 9.37 2.66 11.54
C LEU A 191 8.17 3.57 11.88
N GLY A 192 7.18 3.07 12.64
CA GLY A 192 5.97 3.80 13.00
C GLY A 192 5.10 4.17 11.79
N ILE A 193 5.07 3.31 10.76
CA ILE A 193 4.34 3.54 9.50
C ILE A 193 2.96 2.88 9.59
N THR A 194 1.92 3.61 9.20
CA THR A 194 0.58 3.04 9.03
C THR A 194 0.57 2.07 7.85
N LEU A 195 0.09 0.83 8.04
CA LEU A 195 0.00 -0.18 6.99
C LEU A 195 -1.46 -0.43 6.62
N VAL A 196 -1.79 -0.24 5.34
CA VAL A 196 -3.11 -0.58 4.76
C VAL A 196 -2.90 -1.69 3.74
N LEU A 197 -3.39 -2.88 4.05
CA LEU A 197 -3.15 -4.09 3.27
C LEU A 197 -4.46 -4.64 2.72
N VAL A 198 -4.52 -4.87 1.42
CA VAL A 198 -5.61 -5.59 0.75
C VAL A 198 -5.21 -7.05 0.59
N THR A 199 -6.08 -7.96 0.98
CA THR A 199 -5.88 -9.39 0.79
C THR A 199 -7.21 -10.15 0.75
N HIS A 200 -7.20 -11.31 0.10
CA HIS A 200 -8.27 -12.31 0.18
C HIS A 200 -7.94 -13.46 1.14
N ASP A 201 -6.72 -13.51 1.67
CA ASP A 201 -6.29 -14.54 2.63
C ASP A 201 -6.57 -14.06 4.07
N MET A 202 -7.51 -14.73 4.74
CA MET A 202 -7.89 -14.42 6.12
C MET A 202 -6.73 -14.61 7.11
N LYS A 203 -5.83 -15.60 6.88
CA LYS A 203 -4.65 -15.82 7.75
C LYS A 203 -3.67 -14.63 7.69
N VAL A 204 -3.66 -13.93 6.56
CA VAL A 204 -2.90 -12.68 6.39
C VAL A 204 -3.61 -11.55 7.14
N ALA A 205 -4.93 -11.44 6.97
CA ALA A 205 -5.73 -10.38 7.59
C ALA A 205 -5.74 -10.47 9.13
N GLU A 206 -5.75 -11.68 9.70
CA GLU A 206 -5.71 -11.92 11.16
C GLU A 206 -4.43 -11.41 11.85
N GLN A 207 -3.42 -11.00 11.09
CA GLN A 207 -2.20 -10.38 11.63
C GLN A 207 -2.31 -8.87 11.78
N ALA A 208 -3.40 -8.27 11.27
CA ALA A 208 -3.67 -6.85 11.38
C ALA A 208 -4.29 -6.50 12.75
N ASP A 209 -4.21 -5.22 13.13
CA ASP A 209 -4.86 -4.72 14.33
C ASP A 209 -6.37 -4.56 14.11
N ARG A 210 -6.79 -4.35 12.86
CA ARG A 210 -8.19 -4.14 12.46
C ARG A 210 -8.46 -4.73 11.08
N ILE A 211 -9.62 -5.40 10.94
CA ILE A 211 -10.07 -5.99 9.68
C ILE A 211 -11.34 -5.27 9.21
N ILE A 212 -11.28 -4.73 7.99
CA ILE A 212 -12.43 -4.15 7.30
C ILE A 212 -12.84 -5.11 6.18
N GLN A 213 -14.02 -5.69 6.29
CA GLN A 213 -14.54 -6.60 5.27
C GLN A 213 -15.46 -5.86 4.31
N LEU A 214 -15.15 -5.98 3.02
CA LEU A 214 -15.99 -5.44 1.93
C LEU A 214 -16.82 -6.54 1.27
N SER A 215 -18.08 -6.24 0.99
CA SER A 215 -18.96 -7.02 0.12
C SER A 215 -19.77 -6.06 -0.75
N ASP A 216 -19.82 -6.33 -2.06
CA ASP A 216 -20.61 -5.56 -3.04
C ASP A 216 -20.43 -4.02 -2.92
N GLY A 217 -19.17 -3.61 -2.76
CA GLY A 217 -18.80 -2.19 -2.66
C GLY A 217 -19.13 -1.52 -1.32
N LYS A 218 -19.57 -2.26 -0.30
CA LYS A 218 -19.94 -1.74 1.02
C LYS A 218 -19.10 -2.38 2.13
N ILE A 219 -18.97 -1.70 3.27
CA ILE A 219 -18.41 -2.30 4.47
C ILE A 219 -19.45 -3.27 5.05
N ALA A 220 -19.13 -4.56 5.03
CA ALA A 220 -19.95 -5.63 5.60
C ALA A 220 -19.62 -5.86 7.09
N ALA A 221 -18.36 -5.73 7.47
CA ALA A 221 -17.89 -5.79 8.85
C ALA A 221 -16.65 -4.90 9.04
N ASP A 222 -16.49 -4.40 10.25
CA ASP A 222 -15.36 -3.61 10.70
C ASP A 222 -15.08 -3.96 12.15
N SER A 223 -13.99 -4.64 12.41
CA SER A 223 -13.66 -5.21 13.71
C SER A 223 -12.20 -5.04 14.06
N GLU A 224 -11.93 -4.63 15.29
CA GLU A 224 -10.59 -4.73 15.87
C GLU A 224 -10.29 -6.22 16.13
N VAL A 225 -9.07 -6.62 15.77
CA VAL A 225 -8.57 -7.96 16.09
C VAL A 225 -8.08 -7.89 17.53
N GLY A 226 -8.78 -8.58 18.44
CA GLY A 226 -8.45 -8.53 19.87
C GLY A 226 -7.01 -8.95 20.13
N LEU A 227 -6.33 -8.14 20.94
CA LEU A 227 -5.05 -8.44 21.59
C LEU A 227 -5.19 -9.63 22.56
#